data_63a1ecdb3f4079635540e6e1be4f95a0
#
_entry.id   63a1ecdb3f4079635540e6e1be4f95a0
#
_cell.length_a   1.000
_cell.length_b   1.000
_cell.length_c   1.000
_cell.angle_alpha   90.00
_cell.angle_beta   90.00
_cell.angle_gamma   90.00
#
_symmetry.space_group_name_H-M   'P 1'
#
loop_
_entity.id
_entity.type
_entity.pdbx_description
1 polymer ?
#
loop_
_entity_poly.entity_id
_entity_poly.type
_entity_poly.pdbx_seq_one_letter_code
_entity_poly.pdbx_strand_id
1 'polypeptide(L)'
;MARLRAFVPLFAAMALVAPAAKAQGAALHLIVRDGLPAEALRAALAQDTRREVVLDDDATASSERVTIALRAEGEIAVTFEAPNASTTRVIHVSGDAMIGDAALLAASLTVGIEIAPPPPPPPPPQEEIQVTPPPPVVAIVMPPPIQQHDVVGPQPMLLTTFPVSGSFFYPLAANWGRPNARTFFDVNVLFGRYSEIDGGQVGVMGSTGELRGAQIHGIGSHASGRAEGVQIGGVFTSADSLEGLQIGGVVNHVSRDVDGAQIGLINVAGGRVRGTQIGLVNVADDIEGIPIGLVSVTKSGGVHPVTWASSTTYANVGLKLATRHTYSMFSASMSWPYGHEAYGGGFTLGGHAPINKTIYIDVDLGLTTLAQPSTGDVLFYPKTRALLGARFEKHFSIFAGAGIAAEARIYNHGADLSVSLMPDFVGGVEL
;
A
#
# COMPACT_ATOMS: atom_id res chain seq x y z
N MET A 1 -32.89 -4.88 33.49
CA MET A 1 -32.43 -6.04 32.65
C MET A 1 -33.16 -5.96 31.33
N ALA A 2 -32.59 -5.50 30.27
CA ALA A 2 -32.83 -5.97 28.89
C ALA A 2 -32.24 -4.98 27.87
N ARG A 3 -31.46 -5.54 26.98
CA ARG A 3 -31.05 -5.06 25.65
C ARG A 3 -29.90 -4.04 25.57
N LEU A 4 -28.72 -4.51 25.96
CA LEU A 4 -27.47 -4.08 25.36
C LEU A 4 -27.42 -4.71 23.93
N ARG A 5 -27.86 -3.99 22.90
CA ARG A 5 -27.65 -4.39 21.51
C ARG A 5 -26.93 -3.27 20.77
N ALA A 6 -25.64 -3.52 20.59
CA ALA A 6 -24.86 -3.23 19.40
C ALA A 6 -24.95 -1.79 18.83
N PHE A 7 -24.14 -0.90 19.37
CA PHE A 7 -23.55 0.16 18.56
C PHE A 7 -22.10 -0.24 18.22
N VAL A 8 -21.94 -0.87 17.06
CA VAL A 8 -20.63 -1.00 16.40
C VAL A 8 -20.33 0.40 15.86
N PRO A 9 -19.23 1.04 16.26
CA PRO A 9 -18.90 2.36 15.75
C PRO A 9 -18.70 2.30 14.23
N LEU A 10 -19.04 3.36 13.55
CA LEU A 10 -19.01 3.58 12.10
C LEU A 10 -17.64 3.30 11.43
N PHE A 11 -16.60 3.01 12.18
CA PHE A 11 -15.28 2.53 11.71
C PHE A 11 -15.33 1.13 11.09
N ALA A 12 -16.32 0.30 11.45
CA ALA A 12 -16.53 -0.99 10.78
C ALA A 12 -17.27 -0.84 9.43
N ALA A 13 -17.89 0.30 9.16
CA ALA A 13 -18.67 0.52 7.95
C ALA A 13 -17.84 1.00 6.75
N MET A 14 -16.60 1.48 6.94
CA MET A 14 -15.73 1.79 5.81
C MET A 14 -14.89 0.59 5.33
N ALA A 15 -14.84 -0.49 6.11
CA ALA A 15 -14.27 -1.77 5.67
C ALA A 15 -15.33 -2.70 5.02
N LEU A 16 -16.59 -2.26 4.87
CA LEU A 16 -17.72 -3.09 4.46
C LEU A 16 -18.51 -2.47 3.31
N VAL A 17 -17.83 -2.17 2.21
CA VAL A 17 -18.44 -2.17 0.89
C VAL A 17 -17.62 -3.07 -0.03
N ALA A 18 -17.48 -4.31 0.41
CA ALA A 18 -17.50 -5.43 -0.51
C ALA A 18 -18.81 -6.17 -0.22
N PRO A 19 -19.62 -6.54 -1.22
CA PRO A 19 -20.71 -7.43 -0.98
C PRO A 19 -20.13 -8.70 -0.38
N ALA A 20 -20.71 -9.17 0.73
CA ALA A 20 -20.46 -10.50 1.23
C ALA A 20 -20.96 -11.50 0.19
N ALA A 21 -20.20 -11.70 -0.87
CA ALA A 21 -20.23 -12.95 -1.58
C ALA A 21 -19.74 -13.97 -0.53
N LYS A 22 -20.67 -14.74 0.05
CA LYS A 22 -20.32 -16.02 0.65
C LYS A 22 -19.41 -16.68 -0.37
N ALA A 23 -18.13 -16.80 -0.06
CA ALA A 23 -17.25 -17.69 -0.79
C ALA A 23 -17.79 -19.11 -0.50
N GLN A 24 -18.70 -19.58 -1.34
CA GLN A 24 -19.06 -20.99 -1.45
C GLN A 24 -17.91 -21.68 -2.21
N GLY A 25 -16.72 -21.63 -1.66
CA GLY A 25 -15.64 -22.52 -2.03
C GLY A 25 -15.84 -23.84 -1.27
N ALA A 26 -15.51 -24.97 -1.89
CA ALA A 26 -15.40 -26.24 -1.19
C ALA A 26 -14.51 -26.08 0.06
N ALA A 27 -14.76 -26.87 1.11
CA ALA A 27 -13.93 -26.86 2.30
C ALA A 27 -12.46 -27.11 1.95
N LEU A 28 -11.56 -26.40 2.62
CA LEU A 28 -10.12 -26.57 2.47
C LEU A 28 -9.63 -27.60 3.48
N HIS A 29 -9.00 -28.66 3.01
CA HIS A 29 -8.47 -29.70 3.89
C HIS A 29 -7.06 -29.33 4.36
N LEU A 30 -6.84 -29.31 5.67
CA LEU A 30 -5.56 -28.99 6.30
C LEU A 30 -4.95 -30.25 6.92
N ILE A 31 -3.75 -30.60 6.47
CA ILE A 31 -2.93 -31.68 7.03
C ILE A 31 -1.75 -31.04 7.75
N VAL A 32 -1.62 -31.31 9.03
CA VAL A 32 -0.52 -30.80 9.87
C VAL A 32 0.34 -31.96 10.33
N ARG A 33 1.65 -31.86 10.14
CA ARG A 33 2.62 -32.91 10.47
C ARG A 33 3.65 -32.41 11.50
N ASP A 34 4.43 -33.35 12.01
CA ASP A 34 5.62 -33.09 12.83
C ASP A 34 5.36 -32.34 14.14
N GLY A 35 4.19 -32.54 14.76
CA GLY A 35 3.88 -31.99 16.07
C GLY A 35 3.55 -30.50 16.11
N LEU A 36 3.31 -29.89 14.97
CA LEU A 36 2.85 -28.50 14.90
C LEU A 36 1.43 -28.34 15.50
N PRO A 37 1.06 -27.16 16.03
CA PRO A 37 -0.23 -26.92 16.69
C PRO A 37 -1.39 -26.85 15.67
N ALA A 38 -1.97 -28.00 15.33
CA ALA A 38 -2.95 -28.17 14.26
C ALA A 38 -4.19 -27.28 14.41
N GLU A 39 -4.78 -27.17 15.59
CA GLU A 39 -5.98 -26.35 15.82
C GLU A 39 -5.69 -24.84 15.69
N ALA A 40 -4.52 -24.39 16.13
CA ALA A 40 -4.12 -23.00 15.99
C ALA A 40 -3.88 -22.63 14.51
N LEU A 41 -3.22 -23.51 13.74
CA LEU A 41 -3.02 -23.36 12.30
C LEU A 41 -4.35 -23.42 11.53
N ARG A 42 -5.27 -24.31 11.91
CA ARG A 42 -6.62 -24.35 11.35
C ARG A 42 -7.39 -23.05 11.56
N ALA A 43 -7.37 -22.53 12.78
CA ALA A 43 -8.06 -21.28 13.12
C ALA A 43 -7.49 -20.09 12.35
N ALA A 44 -6.16 -19.96 12.29
CA ALA A 44 -5.48 -18.89 11.55
C ALA A 44 -5.76 -19.01 10.03
N LEU A 45 -5.66 -20.19 9.44
CA LEU A 45 -5.93 -20.39 8.03
C LEU A 45 -7.40 -20.14 7.65
N ALA A 46 -8.35 -20.52 8.52
CA ALA A 46 -9.77 -20.22 8.32
C ALA A 46 -10.06 -18.72 8.36
N GLN A 47 -9.36 -17.99 9.23
CA GLN A 47 -9.45 -16.54 9.32
C GLN A 47 -8.90 -15.85 8.05
N ASP A 48 -7.72 -16.27 7.57
CA ASP A 48 -7.04 -15.66 6.44
C ASP A 48 -7.71 -15.97 5.10
N THR A 49 -8.19 -17.21 4.91
CA THR A 49 -8.86 -17.64 3.67
C THR A 49 -10.35 -17.32 3.66
N ARG A 50 -10.97 -17.08 4.82
CA ARG A 50 -12.43 -16.96 5.01
C ARG A 50 -13.22 -18.19 4.50
N ARG A 51 -12.58 -19.35 4.52
CA ARG A 51 -13.15 -20.64 4.11
C ARG A 51 -13.31 -21.56 5.32
N GLU A 52 -14.17 -22.56 5.19
CA GLU A 52 -14.21 -23.66 6.13
C GLU A 52 -12.92 -24.48 5.98
N VAL A 53 -12.17 -24.67 7.07
CA VAL A 53 -10.94 -25.45 7.11
C VAL A 53 -11.16 -26.68 7.98
N VAL A 54 -11.04 -27.86 7.38
CA VAL A 54 -11.22 -29.15 8.02
C VAL A 54 -9.86 -29.80 8.25
N LEU A 55 -9.57 -30.23 9.48
CA LEU A 55 -8.41 -31.06 9.77
C LEU A 55 -8.71 -32.46 9.29
N ASP A 56 -7.89 -32.98 8.39
CA ASP A 56 -8.13 -34.29 7.78
C ASP A 56 -6.78 -34.93 7.42
N ASP A 57 -6.60 -36.19 7.87
CA ASP A 57 -5.42 -36.96 7.56
C ASP A 57 -5.57 -37.76 6.25
N ASP A 58 -6.80 -37.91 5.71
CA ASP A 58 -7.17 -38.77 4.59
C ASP A 58 -7.96 -38.04 3.48
N ALA A 59 -7.63 -36.80 3.15
CA ALA A 59 -8.30 -36.03 2.09
C ALA A 59 -8.24 -36.79 0.73
N THR A 60 -9.39 -36.89 0.05
CA THR A 60 -9.49 -37.54 -1.25
C THR A 60 -8.77 -36.73 -2.34
N ALA A 61 -8.27 -37.37 -3.39
CA ALA A 61 -7.49 -36.75 -4.46
C ALA A 61 -8.23 -35.65 -5.28
N SER A 62 -9.52 -35.43 -5.04
CA SER A 62 -10.35 -34.45 -5.71
C SER A 62 -10.57 -33.16 -4.89
N SER A 63 -10.05 -33.07 -3.68
CA SER A 63 -10.22 -31.90 -2.79
C SER A 63 -8.96 -31.02 -2.77
N GLU A 64 -9.15 -29.71 -2.58
CA GLU A 64 -8.06 -28.79 -2.31
C GLU A 64 -7.51 -29.04 -0.91
N ARG A 65 -6.20 -29.19 -0.79
CA ARG A 65 -5.55 -29.46 0.49
C ARG A 65 -4.31 -28.60 0.70
N VAL A 66 -4.07 -28.28 1.96
CA VAL A 66 -2.85 -27.62 2.43
C VAL A 66 -2.15 -28.57 3.40
N THR A 67 -0.89 -28.86 3.15
CA THR A 67 -0.04 -29.63 4.06
C THR A 67 1.01 -28.70 4.66
N ILE A 68 1.09 -28.65 5.99
CA ILE A 68 2.10 -27.88 6.73
C ILE A 68 2.96 -28.86 7.52
N ALA A 69 4.26 -28.85 7.24
CA ALA A 69 5.22 -29.79 7.85
C ALA A 69 6.52 -29.07 8.26
N LEU A 70 7.10 -29.47 9.38
CA LEU A 70 8.42 -29.01 9.81
C LEU A 70 9.49 -29.74 9.01
N ARG A 71 10.41 -29.03 8.37
CA ARG A 71 11.49 -29.61 7.55
C ARG A 71 12.82 -29.70 8.30
N ALA A 72 13.14 -28.64 9.05
CA ALA A 72 14.31 -28.54 9.91
C ALA A 72 14.01 -27.55 11.02
N GLU A 73 14.92 -27.38 11.99
CA GLU A 73 14.75 -26.40 13.05
C GLU A 73 14.62 -24.97 12.45
N GLY A 74 13.44 -24.37 12.61
CA GLY A 74 13.12 -23.05 12.04
C GLY A 74 12.69 -23.04 10.57
N GLU A 75 12.47 -24.19 9.92
CA GLU A 75 11.96 -24.28 8.54
C GLU A 75 10.63 -24.99 8.46
N ILE A 76 9.63 -24.35 7.86
CA ILE A 76 8.32 -24.94 7.59
C ILE A 76 8.10 -25.03 6.08
N ALA A 77 7.71 -26.21 5.61
CA ALA A 77 7.23 -26.41 4.27
C ALA A 77 5.70 -26.34 4.24
N VAL A 78 5.17 -25.49 3.39
CA VAL A 78 3.73 -25.38 3.11
C VAL A 78 3.49 -25.84 1.68
N THR A 79 2.68 -26.88 1.51
CA THR A 79 2.30 -27.43 0.22
C THR A 79 0.80 -27.25 0.01
N PHE A 80 0.42 -26.59 -1.07
CA PHE A 80 -0.96 -26.53 -1.54
C PHE A 80 -1.13 -27.45 -2.73
N GLU A 81 -2.15 -28.30 -2.68
CA GLU A 81 -2.51 -29.23 -3.75
C GLU A 81 -3.97 -29.03 -4.14
N ALA A 82 -4.20 -28.87 -5.42
CA ALA A 82 -5.50 -28.84 -6.07
C ALA A 82 -5.54 -29.90 -7.17
N PRO A 83 -6.70 -30.31 -7.72
CA PRO A 83 -6.81 -31.41 -8.68
C PRO A 83 -5.87 -31.30 -9.89
N ASN A 84 -5.45 -30.10 -10.27
CA ASN A 84 -4.59 -29.87 -11.44
C ASN A 84 -3.31 -29.07 -11.12
N ALA A 85 -2.98 -28.84 -9.86
CA ALA A 85 -1.82 -28.03 -9.46
C ALA A 85 -1.29 -28.47 -8.09
N SER A 86 0.04 -28.45 -7.94
CA SER A 86 0.70 -28.61 -6.65
C SER A 86 1.83 -27.60 -6.54
N THR A 87 1.87 -26.87 -5.44
CA THR A 87 2.89 -25.85 -5.17
C THR A 87 3.39 -26.00 -3.76
N THR A 88 4.71 -26.08 -3.59
CA THR A 88 5.37 -26.14 -2.27
C THR A 88 6.25 -24.93 -2.08
N ARG A 89 6.15 -24.28 -0.92
CA ARG A 89 7.05 -23.20 -0.48
C ARG A 89 7.64 -23.53 0.88
N VAL A 90 8.86 -23.11 1.10
CA VAL A 90 9.56 -23.25 2.39
C VAL A 90 9.83 -21.86 2.94
N ILE A 91 9.52 -21.67 4.22
CA ILE A 91 9.81 -20.41 4.93
C ILE A 91 10.65 -20.69 6.16
N HIS A 92 11.52 -19.75 6.49
CA HIS A 92 12.22 -19.72 7.77
C HIS A 92 11.35 -18.96 8.76
N VAL A 93 11.06 -19.59 9.89
CA VAL A 93 10.20 -19.04 10.94
C VAL A 93 10.95 -19.03 12.26
N SER A 94 10.75 -18.01 13.05
CA SER A 94 11.35 -17.89 14.38
C SER A 94 10.33 -17.55 15.45
N GLY A 95 10.28 -18.33 16.54
CA GLY A 95 9.52 -18.03 17.72
C GLY A 95 8.00 -17.96 17.54
N ASP A 96 7.36 -16.96 18.17
CA ASP A 96 5.91 -16.82 18.30
C ASP A 96 5.18 -16.48 16.98
N ALA A 97 5.90 -16.05 15.95
CA ALA A 97 5.32 -15.72 14.63
C ALA A 97 4.99 -16.94 13.76
N MET A 98 5.49 -18.12 14.11
CA MET A 98 5.43 -19.34 13.31
C MET A 98 4.02 -19.70 12.79
N ILE A 99 3.01 -19.60 13.63
CA ILE A 99 1.62 -19.97 13.27
C ILE A 99 1.05 -18.98 12.25
N GLY A 100 1.25 -17.69 12.48
CA GLY A 100 0.77 -16.63 11.58
C GLY A 100 1.44 -16.68 10.21
N ASP A 101 2.76 -16.83 10.18
CA ASP A 101 3.53 -16.86 8.92
C ASP A 101 3.19 -18.11 8.08
N ALA A 102 3.03 -19.27 8.73
CA ALA A 102 2.64 -20.49 8.04
C ALA A 102 1.20 -20.42 7.49
N ALA A 103 0.26 -19.86 8.26
CA ALA A 103 -1.12 -19.68 7.82
C ALA A 103 -1.23 -18.66 6.68
N LEU A 104 -0.52 -17.54 6.76
CA LEU A 104 -0.49 -16.51 5.72
C LEU A 104 0.10 -17.07 4.41
N LEU A 105 1.19 -17.83 4.48
CA LEU A 105 1.76 -18.50 3.30
C LEU A 105 0.78 -19.50 2.71
N ALA A 106 0.12 -20.32 3.55
CA ALA A 106 -0.88 -21.27 3.10
C ALA A 106 -2.06 -20.56 2.41
N ALA A 107 -2.56 -19.48 2.99
CA ALA A 107 -3.62 -18.66 2.40
C ALA A 107 -3.20 -18.06 1.04
N SER A 108 -1.97 -17.56 0.93
CA SER A 108 -1.44 -16.98 -0.32
C SER A 108 -1.34 -18.01 -1.45
N LEU A 109 -0.95 -19.24 -1.13
CA LEU A 109 -0.88 -20.34 -2.11
C LEU A 109 -2.26 -20.75 -2.61
N THR A 110 -3.30 -20.68 -1.76
CA THR A 110 -4.68 -20.99 -2.16
C THR A 110 -5.29 -19.95 -3.09
N VAL A 111 -4.78 -18.71 -3.06
CA VAL A 111 -5.25 -17.59 -3.90
C VAL A 111 -4.35 -17.39 -5.13
N GLY A 112 -3.21 -18.08 -5.21
CA GLY A 112 -2.25 -17.94 -6.30
C GLY A 112 -1.42 -16.65 -6.24
N ILE A 113 -1.34 -16.00 -5.07
CA ILE A 113 -0.52 -14.80 -4.87
C ILE A 113 0.92 -15.23 -4.57
N GLU A 114 1.85 -14.80 -5.37
CA GLU A 114 3.28 -15.03 -5.16
C GLU A 114 3.81 -14.05 -4.10
N ILE A 115 4.13 -14.54 -2.90
CA ILE A 115 4.82 -13.74 -1.87
C ILE A 115 6.30 -13.69 -2.23
N ALA A 116 6.85 -12.49 -2.39
CA ALA A 116 8.28 -12.30 -2.62
C ALA A 116 9.10 -12.88 -1.45
N PRO A 117 10.22 -13.56 -1.71
CA PRO A 117 11.09 -14.07 -0.64
C PRO A 117 11.59 -12.91 0.23
N PRO A 118 11.79 -13.14 1.53
CA PRO A 118 12.34 -12.12 2.43
C PRO A 118 13.72 -11.67 1.92
N PRO A 119 14.06 -10.37 2.08
CA PRO A 119 15.36 -9.87 1.66
C PRO A 119 16.48 -10.65 2.35
N PRO A 120 17.60 -10.91 1.66
CA PRO A 120 18.75 -11.61 2.24
C PRO A 120 19.25 -10.85 3.48
N PRO A 121 19.75 -11.55 4.50
CA PRO A 121 20.29 -10.92 5.70
C PRO A 121 21.41 -9.95 5.32
N PRO A 122 21.54 -8.82 6.04
CA PRO A 122 22.61 -7.86 5.78
C PRO A 122 23.95 -8.56 5.87
N PRO A 123 24.92 -8.22 4.98
CA PRO A 123 26.25 -8.82 5.02
C PRO A 123 26.89 -8.55 6.40
N PRO A 124 27.66 -9.51 6.92
CA PRO A 124 28.34 -9.34 8.20
C PRO A 124 29.20 -8.07 8.16
N PRO A 125 29.41 -7.39 9.31
CA PRO A 125 30.25 -6.22 9.39
C PRO A 125 31.60 -6.51 8.75
N GLN A 126 32.00 -5.70 7.78
CA GLN A 126 33.36 -5.83 7.21
C GLN A 126 34.38 -5.53 8.31
N GLU A 127 35.19 -6.50 8.66
CA GLU A 127 36.36 -6.28 9.49
C GLU A 127 37.21 -5.18 8.84
N GLU A 128 37.52 -4.18 9.63
CA GLU A 128 38.38 -3.06 9.25
C GLU A 128 39.77 -3.62 8.85
N ILE A 129 40.03 -3.69 7.55
CA ILE A 129 41.31 -4.15 7.04
C ILE A 129 42.37 -3.13 7.48
N GLN A 130 43.19 -3.49 8.45
CA GLN A 130 44.38 -2.72 8.79
C GLN A 130 45.27 -2.64 7.55
N VAL A 131 45.36 -1.43 6.99
CA VAL A 131 46.24 -1.13 5.88
C VAL A 131 47.71 -1.18 6.38
N THR A 132 48.38 -2.30 6.17
CA THR A 132 49.82 -2.36 6.31
C THR A 132 50.46 -1.53 5.20
N PRO A 133 51.52 -0.74 5.50
CA PRO A 133 52.17 0.08 4.48
C PRO A 133 52.76 -0.81 3.36
N PRO A 134 52.70 -0.36 2.10
CA PRO A 134 53.14 -1.15 0.95
C PRO A 134 54.62 -1.46 1.02
N PRO A 135 55.07 -2.68 0.64
CA PRO A 135 56.46 -3.02 0.49
C PRO A 135 57.13 -2.21 -0.63
N PRO A 136 58.45 -2.03 -0.61
CA PRO A 136 59.14 -1.20 -1.57
C PRO A 136 58.93 -1.68 -3.01
N VAL A 137 58.68 -0.74 -3.90
CA VAL A 137 58.41 -0.96 -5.31
C VAL A 137 59.58 -1.65 -5.99
N VAL A 138 59.45 -2.93 -6.28
CA VAL A 138 60.34 -3.64 -7.22
C VAL A 138 59.87 -3.25 -8.63
N ALA A 139 60.76 -2.72 -9.43
CA ALA A 139 60.48 -2.34 -10.82
C ALA A 139 59.97 -3.57 -11.59
N ILE A 140 58.67 -3.58 -11.88
CA ILE A 140 58.06 -4.60 -12.72
C ILE A 140 58.38 -4.26 -14.17
N VAL A 141 59.14 -5.13 -14.82
CA VAL A 141 59.29 -5.12 -16.28
C VAL A 141 57.92 -5.32 -16.88
N MET A 142 57.41 -4.30 -17.56
CA MET A 142 56.10 -4.37 -18.23
C MET A 142 56.17 -5.49 -19.30
N PRO A 143 55.20 -6.44 -19.27
CA PRO A 143 55.04 -7.34 -20.40
C PRO A 143 54.61 -6.54 -21.65
N PRO A 144 54.89 -7.03 -22.86
CA PRO A 144 54.47 -6.35 -24.09
C PRO A 144 52.95 -6.09 -24.09
N PRO A 145 52.50 -5.02 -24.73
CA PRO A 145 51.07 -4.67 -24.74
C PRO A 145 50.26 -5.86 -25.24
N ILE A 146 49.35 -6.34 -24.39
CA ILE A 146 48.34 -7.32 -24.79
C ILE A 146 47.57 -6.66 -25.91
N GLN A 147 47.58 -7.26 -27.11
CA GLN A 147 46.65 -6.85 -28.17
C GLN A 147 45.26 -6.85 -27.60
N GLN A 148 44.65 -5.68 -27.48
CA GLN A 148 43.26 -5.56 -27.19
C GLN A 148 42.52 -6.37 -28.25
N HIS A 149 42.09 -7.58 -27.92
CA HIS A 149 41.01 -8.17 -28.63
C HIS A 149 39.86 -7.20 -28.40
N ASP A 150 39.36 -6.64 -29.49
CA ASP A 150 38.13 -5.84 -29.46
C ASP A 150 37.12 -6.61 -28.64
N VAL A 151 36.86 -6.16 -27.40
CA VAL A 151 35.73 -6.61 -26.63
C VAL A 151 34.54 -6.04 -27.42
N VAL A 152 33.98 -6.90 -28.26
CA VAL A 152 32.72 -6.57 -28.92
C VAL A 152 31.73 -6.30 -27.78
N GLY A 153 31.59 -5.03 -27.44
CA GLY A 153 30.55 -4.59 -26.52
C GLY A 153 29.22 -5.20 -26.97
N PRO A 154 28.26 -5.38 -26.06
CA PRO A 154 26.97 -5.94 -26.45
C PRO A 154 26.48 -5.17 -27.65
N GLN A 155 26.37 -5.87 -28.80
CA GLN A 155 25.87 -5.31 -30.04
C GLN A 155 24.52 -4.67 -29.75
N PRO A 156 24.25 -3.43 -30.20
CA PRO A 156 22.94 -2.83 -30.01
C PRO A 156 21.91 -3.79 -30.62
N MET A 157 21.01 -4.29 -29.79
CA MET A 157 20.00 -5.26 -30.18
C MET A 157 19.10 -4.58 -31.20
N LEU A 158 19.17 -5.01 -32.48
CA LEU A 158 18.40 -4.42 -33.55
C LEU A 158 16.90 -4.61 -33.28
N LEU A 159 16.24 -3.52 -32.91
CA LEU A 159 14.80 -3.51 -32.75
C LEU A 159 14.11 -3.61 -34.12
N THR A 160 13.22 -4.59 -34.24
CA THR A 160 12.36 -4.64 -35.41
C THR A 160 11.25 -3.60 -35.27
N THR A 161 11.21 -2.61 -36.15
CA THR A 161 10.22 -1.51 -36.06
C THR A 161 9.00 -1.82 -36.88
N PHE A 162 7.84 -1.69 -36.30
CA PHE A 162 6.53 -1.73 -36.94
C PHE A 162 5.89 -0.35 -36.85
N PRO A 163 5.65 0.38 -37.95
CA PRO A 163 5.00 1.68 -37.90
C PRO A 163 3.60 1.61 -37.27
N VAL A 164 2.83 0.62 -37.72
CA VAL A 164 1.51 0.29 -37.17
C VAL A 164 1.42 -1.21 -36.96
N SER A 165 0.82 -1.61 -35.89
CA SER A 165 0.72 -3.01 -35.52
C SER A 165 -0.67 -3.36 -35.03
N GLY A 166 -1.01 -4.64 -35.14
CA GLY A 166 -2.23 -5.22 -34.57
C GLY A 166 -1.94 -6.52 -33.85
N SER A 167 -2.53 -6.68 -32.68
CA SER A 167 -2.38 -7.87 -31.85
C SER A 167 -3.75 -8.36 -31.42
N PHE A 168 -4.08 -9.63 -31.68
CA PHE A 168 -5.26 -10.22 -31.09
C PHE A 168 -4.94 -10.60 -29.65
N PHE A 169 -3.86 -11.35 -29.48
CA PHE A 169 -3.34 -11.85 -28.22
C PHE A 169 -1.89 -12.27 -28.45
N TYR A 170 -0.93 -11.72 -27.72
CA TYR A 170 0.46 -12.16 -27.84
C TYR A 170 0.61 -13.63 -27.37
N PRO A 171 1.19 -14.58 -28.17
CA PRO A 171 2.04 -14.33 -29.36
C PRO A 171 1.32 -14.22 -30.71
N LEU A 172 0.00 -14.36 -30.84
CA LEU A 172 -0.74 -14.13 -32.07
C LEU A 172 -0.84 -12.62 -32.40
N ALA A 173 0.28 -12.05 -32.80
CA ALA A 173 0.46 -10.63 -33.05
C ALA A 173 1.39 -10.40 -34.24
N ALA A 174 1.37 -9.21 -34.84
CA ALA A 174 2.24 -8.85 -35.95
C ALA A 174 3.74 -9.00 -35.61
N ASN A 175 4.10 -8.92 -34.35
CA ASN A 175 5.47 -9.12 -33.85
C ASN A 175 5.77 -10.55 -33.41
N TRP A 176 5.01 -11.57 -33.86
CA TRP A 176 5.27 -12.96 -33.52
C TRP A 176 6.72 -13.36 -33.82
N GLY A 177 7.36 -14.05 -32.88
CA GLY A 177 8.75 -14.48 -32.98
C GLY A 177 9.79 -13.36 -32.86
N ARG A 178 9.37 -12.12 -32.58
CA ARG A 178 10.24 -10.94 -32.48
C ARG A 178 10.05 -10.29 -31.11
N PRO A 179 10.70 -10.78 -30.04
CA PRO A 179 10.54 -10.25 -28.68
C PRO A 179 11.02 -8.79 -28.56
N ASN A 180 11.93 -8.37 -29.46
CA ASN A 180 12.51 -7.02 -29.49
C ASN A 180 11.82 -6.15 -30.54
N ALA A 181 10.48 -6.11 -30.52
CA ALA A 181 9.71 -5.29 -31.43
C ALA A 181 9.48 -3.89 -30.86
N ARG A 182 9.61 -2.88 -31.73
CA ARG A 182 9.24 -1.49 -31.48
C ARG A 182 8.05 -1.14 -32.36
N THR A 183 7.10 -0.36 -31.83
CA THR A 183 5.99 0.16 -32.65
C THR A 183 5.69 1.61 -32.31
N PHE A 184 5.17 2.35 -33.32
CA PHE A 184 4.63 3.68 -33.05
C PHE A 184 3.15 3.62 -32.64
N PHE A 185 2.40 2.67 -33.21
CA PHE A 185 0.99 2.52 -32.87
C PHE A 185 0.57 1.05 -32.91
N ASP A 186 -0.09 0.58 -31.85
CA ASP A 186 -0.62 -0.78 -31.73
C ASP A 186 -2.08 -0.76 -31.25
N VAL A 187 -2.88 -1.58 -31.91
CA VAL A 187 -4.25 -1.90 -31.48
C VAL A 187 -4.29 -3.37 -31.09
N ASN A 188 -4.53 -3.65 -29.83
CA ASN A 188 -4.67 -5.03 -29.37
C ASN A 188 -6.11 -5.34 -28.92
N VAL A 189 -6.58 -6.55 -29.25
CA VAL A 189 -7.93 -6.99 -28.86
C VAL A 189 -7.94 -7.49 -27.43
N LEU A 190 -6.98 -8.34 -27.04
CA LEU A 190 -6.87 -8.88 -25.68
C LEU A 190 -5.58 -8.46 -25.00
N PHE A 191 -4.42 -8.75 -25.64
CA PHE A 191 -3.11 -8.48 -25.05
C PHE A 191 -2.05 -8.18 -26.09
N GLY A 192 -1.45 -6.99 -26.01
CA GLY A 192 -0.31 -6.58 -26.84
C GLY A 192 0.98 -6.48 -26.03
N ARG A 193 2.11 -6.94 -26.61
CA ARG A 193 3.42 -6.85 -25.97
C ARG A 193 4.49 -6.37 -26.95
N TYR A 194 5.26 -5.35 -26.53
CA TYR A 194 6.36 -4.75 -27.29
C TYR A 194 7.54 -4.46 -26.37
N SER A 195 8.74 -4.35 -26.93
CA SER A 195 9.91 -3.85 -26.19
C SER A 195 9.88 -2.33 -26.04
N GLU A 196 9.45 -1.63 -27.09
CA GLU A 196 9.30 -0.17 -27.09
C GLU A 196 8.01 0.25 -27.80
N ILE A 197 7.36 1.26 -27.24
CA ILE A 197 6.25 1.98 -27.86
C ILE A 197 6.61 3.46 -27.90
N ASP A 198 6.71 4.01 -29.11
CA ASP A 198 6.97 5.43 -29.35
C ASP A 198 5.74 6.12 -29.96
N GLY A 199 4.66 6.17 -29.22
CA GLY A 199 3.40 6.72 -29.71
C GLY A 199 2.22 6.18 -28.93
N GLY A 200 1.42 5.27 -29.50
CA GLY A 200 0.20 4.81 -28.85
C GLY A 200 -0.01 3.31 -28.83
N GLN A 201 -0.56 2.81 -27.74
CA GLN A 201 -1.11 1.45 -27.65
C GLN A 201 -2.50 1.51 -27.04
N VAL A 202 -3.47 0.86 -27.71
CA VAL A 202 -4.87 0.82 -27.28
C VAL A 202 -5.38 -0.62 -27.29
N GLY A 203 -6.14 -1.02 -26.27
CA GLY A 203 -6.72 -2.36 -26.22
C GLY A 203 -7.31 -2.74 -24.88
N VAL A 204 -7.35 -4.05 -24.58
CA VAL A 204 -7.84 -4.56 -23.31
C VAL A 204 -6.72 -4.59 -22.28
N MET A 205 -5.56 -5.15 -22.62
CA MET A 205 -4.34 -5.16 -21.80
C MET A 205 -3.11 -4.94 -22.66
N GLY A 206 -2.12 -4.21 -22.13
CA GLY A 206 -0.87 -3.98 -22.85
C GLY A 206 0.35 -3.98 -21.97
N SER A 207 1.45 -4.49 -22.52
CA SER A 207 2.76 -4.52 -21.86
C SER A 207 3.84 -4.00 -22.82
N THR A 208 4.74 -3.17 -22.28
CA THR A 208 5.91 -2.69 -22.99
C THR A 208 7.16 -2.73 -22.11
N GLY A 209 8.33 -2.76 -22.73
CA GLY A 209 9.60 -2.47 -22.03
C GLY A 209 9.69 -0.98 -21.72
N GLU A 210 9.73 -0.14 -22.75
CA GLU A 210 9.77 1.31 -22.66
C GLU A 210 8.53 1.91 -23.31
N LEU A 211 7.99 2.98 -22.69
CA LEU A 211 6.87 3.76 -23.23
C LEU A 211 7.30 5.20 -23.46
N ARG A 212 7.12 5.71 -24.67
CA ARG A 212 7.14 7.14 -24.99
C ARG A 212 5.85 7.49 -25.72
N GLY A 213 4.88 8.04 -25.00
CA GLY A 213 3.57 8.38 -25.55
C GLY A 213 2.41 7.91 -24.70
N ALA A 214 1.48 7.11 -25.24
CA ALA A 214 0.27 6.75 -24.52
C ALA A 214 -0.05 5.24 -24.56
N GLN A 215 -0.38 4.66 -23.43
CA GLN A 215 -1.04 3.36 -23.31
C GLN A 215 -2.44 3.56 -22.74
N ILE A 216 -3.47 3.05 -23.44
CA ILE A 216 -4.88 3.16 -23.03
C ILE A 216 -5.51 1.78 -23.12
N HIS A 217 -5.82 1.18 -21.97
CA HIS A 217 -6.34 -0.18 -21.89
C HIS A 217 -7.56 -0.27 -20.98
N GLY A 218 -8.50 -1.11 -21.38
CA GLY A 218 -9.73 -1.34 -20.61
C GLY A 218 -9.49 -2.00 -19.26
N ILE A 219 -8.45 -2.83 -19.12
CA ILE A 219 -8.08 -3.49 -17.86
C ILE A 219 -6.77 -2.92 -17.32
N GLY A 220 -5.66 -3.04 -18.07
CA GLY A 220 -4.40 -2.66 -17.50
C GLY A 220 -3.29 -2.35 -18.49
N SER A 221 -2.45 -1.38 -18.12
CA SER A 221 -1.27 -0.91 -18.83
C SER A 221 -0.03 -1.20 -17.98
N HIS A 222 0.98 -1.83 -18.59
CA HIS A 222 2.24 -2.16 -17.93
C HIS A 222 3.45 -1.71 -18.75
N ALA A 223 4.39 -1.03 -18.10
CA ALA A 223 5.72 -0.76 -18.65
C ALA A 223 6.78 -1.35 -17.69
N SER A 224 7.56 -2.33 -18.16
CA SER A 224 8.61 -2.94 -17.31
C SER A 224 9.82 -2.03 -17.11
N GLY A 225 9.95 -0.96 -17.87
CA GLY A 225 10.94 0.10 -17.77
C GLY A 225 10.28 1.46 -17.54
N ARG A 226 10.88 2.51 -18.14
CA ARG A 226 10.39 3.88 -18.02
C ARG A 226 9.14 4.10 -18.85
N ALA A 227 8.17 4.79 -18.25
CA ALA A 227 6.99 5.31 -18.94
C ALA A 227 7.07 6.84 -19.01
N GLU A 228 7.25 7.36 -20.25
CA GLU A 228 7.20 8.79 -20.56
C GLU A 228 5.88 9.08 -21.28
N GLY A 229 4.98 9.82 -20.61
CA GLY A 229 3.69 10.20 -21.19
C GLY A 229 2.49 9.74 -20.36
N VAL A 230 1.56 8.99 -20.94
CA VAL A 230 0.28 8.69 -20.30
C VAL A 230 0.01 7.19 -20.29
N GLN A 231 -0.28 6.64 -19.12
CA GLN A 231 -0.83 5.30 -18.96
C GLN A 231 -2.23 5.37 -18.37
N ILE A 232 -3.20 4.77 -19.06
CA ILE A 232 -4.59 4.65 -18.59
C ILE A 232 -4.95 3.17 -18.57
N GLY A 233 -5.38 2.69 -17.41
CA GLY A 233 -5.87 1.33 -17.21
C GLY A 233 -7.21 1.36 -16.47
N GLY A 234 -8.21 0.66 -16.96
CA GLY A 234 -9.52 0.62 -16.30
C GLY A 234 -9.45 0.03 -14.88
N VAL A 235 -8.48 -0.84 -14.61
CA VAL A 235 -8.23 -1.42 -13.29
C VAL A 235 -6.86 -1.01 -12.76
N PHE A 236 -5.78 -1.27 -13.50
CA PHE A 236 -4.43 -0.98 -13.01
C PHE A 236 -3.52 -0.37 -14.06
N THR A 237 -2.53 0.39 -13.57
CA THR A 237 -1.35 0.79 -14.34
C THR A 237 -0.08 0.44 -13.56
N SER A 238 1.00 0.12 -14.27
CA SER A 238 2.28 -0.19 -13.65
C SER A 238 3.44 0.27 -14.51
N ALA A 239 4.49 0.82 -13.87
CA ALA A 239 5.76 1.16 -14.51
C ALA A 239 6.92 0.96 -13.53
N ASP A 240 8.15 0.86 -14.07
CA ASP A 240 9.34 0.90 -13.24
C ASP A 240 9.62 2.34 -12.75
N SER A 241 9.58 3.32 -13.66
CA SER A 241 9.59 4.75 -13.36
C SER A 241 8.61 5.49 -14.27
N LEU A 242 8.07 6.62 -13.80
CA LEU A 242 7.07 7.40 -14.52
C LEU A 242 7.52 8.84 -14.71
N GLU A 243 7.41 9.33 -15.94
CA GLU A 243 7.44 10.75 -16.26
C GLU A 243 6.16 11.11 -17.03
N GLY A 244 5.17 11.64 -16.29
CA GLY A 244 3.87 11.97 -16.88
C GLY A 244 2.69 11.59 -16.01
N LEU A 245 1.72 10.87 -16.55
CA LEU A 245 0.43 10.62 -15.91
C LEU A 245 0.06 9.13 -15.93
N GLN A 246 -0.26 8.59 -14.75
CA GLN A 246 -0.94 7.31 -14.61
C GLN A 246 -2.37 7.50 -14.11
N ILE A 247 -3.34 6.88 -14.79
CA ILE A 247 -4.74 6.81 -14.38
C ILE A 247 -5.14 5.33 -14.32
N GLY A 248 -5.25 4.79 -13.13
CA GLY A 248 -5.74 3.43 -12.88
C GLY A 248 -7.03 3.47 -12.09
N GLY A 249 -8.06 2.77 -12.55
CA GLY A 249 -9.34 2.76 -11.84
C GLY A 249 -9.22 2.27 -10.40
N VAL A 250 -8.31 1.33 -10.12
CA VAL A 250 -8.09 0.80 -8.77
C VAL A 250 -6.66 1.06 -8.32
N VAL A 251 -5.64 0.60 -9.04
CA VAL A 251 -4.24 0.65 -8.58
C VAL A 251 -3.34 1.28 -9.63
N ASN A 252 -2.54 2.24 -9.19
CA ASN A 252 -1.34 2.70 -9.88
C ASN A 252 -0.11 2.28 -9.10
N HIS A 253 0.84 1.65 -9.76
CA HIS A 253 2.08 1.21 -9.16
C HIS A 253 3.29 1.69 -9.98
N VAL A 254 4.25 2.31 -9.30
CA VAL A 254 5.57 2.64 -9.85
C VAL A 254 6.62 2.11 -8.90
N SER A 255 7.56 1.32 -9.41
CA SER A 255 8.60 0.69 -8.57
C SER A 255 9.62 1.67 -8.02
N ARG A 256 9.87 2.78 -8.74
CA ARG A 256 10.83 3.83 -8.39
C ARG A 256 10.16 5.20 -8.33
N ASP A 257 10.74 6.19 -8.99
CA ASP A 257 10.34 7.60 -8.93
C ASP A 257 9.19 7.93 -9.89
N VAL A 258 8.40 8.90 -9.48
CA VAL A 258 7.31 9.50 -10.25
C VAL A 258 7.60 10.99 -10.45
N ASP A 259 7.71 11.42 -11.70
CA ASP A 259 7.71 12.82 -12.11
C ASP A 259 6.39 13.13 -12.82
N GLY A 260 5.39 13.60 -12.07
CA GLY A 260 4.06 13.85 -12.61
C GLY A 260 2.93 13.45 -11.67
N ALA A 261 1.95 12.68 -12.14
CA ALA A 261 0.79 12.38 -11.33
C ALA A 261 0.32 10.92 -11.43
N GLN A 262 -0.21 10.40 -10.31
CA GLN A 262 -0.96 9.15 -10.24
C GLN A 262 -2.38 9.43 -9.75
N ILE A 263 -3.39 8.95 -10.47
CA ILE A 263 -4.82 9.12 -10.15
C ILE A 263 -5.48 7.75 -10.12
N GLY A 264 -5.98 7.33 -8.95
CA GLY A 264 -6.63 6.02 -8.77
C GLY A 264 -7.10 5.84 -7.33
N LEU A 265 -7.74 4.73 -7.01
CA LEU A 265 -8.12 4.48 -5.61
C LEU A 265 -6.88 4.28 -4.73
N ILE A 266 -5.88 3.56 -5.24
CA ILE A 266 -4.62 3.27 -4.54
C ILE A 266 -3.47 3.67 -5.45
N ASN A 267 -2.60 4.56 -4.97
CA ASN A 267 -1.40 5.00 -5.66
C ASN A 267 -0.17 4.59 -4.83
N VAL A 268 0.75 3.87 -5.46
CA VAL A 268 1.99 3.39 -4.83
C VAL A 268 3.19 3.79 -5.67
N ALA A 269 4.14 4.46 -5.05
CA ALA A 269 5.46 4.72 -5.61
C ALA A 269 6.53 4.19 -4.66
N GLY A 270 7.43 3.34 -5.14
CA GLY A 270 8.55 2.80 -4.36
C GLY A 270 9.67 3.81 -4.11
N GLY A 271 9.64 4.95 -4.77
CA GLY A 271 10.59 6.05 -4.64
C GLY A 271 9.91 7.37 -4.33
N ARG A 272 10.50 8.46 -4.85
CA ARG A 272 10.02 9.83 -4.65
C ARG A 272 8.99 10.20 -5.70
N VAL A 273 7.95 10.92 -5.26
CA VAL A 273 6.95 11.54 -6.14
C VAL A 273 7.22 13.05 -6.23
N ARG A 274 7.69 13.51 -7.39
CA ARG A 274 7.75 14.93 -7.76
C ARG A 274 6.48 15.28 -8.52
N GLY A 275 5.45 15.66 -7.77
CA GLY A 275 4.12 15.90 -8.32
C GLY A 275 3.03 15.51 -7.33
N THR A 276 2.00 14.79 -7.78
CA THR A 276 0.86 14.48 -6.92
C THR A 276 0.36 13.04 -7.04
N GLN A 277 -0.22 12.54 -5.96
CA GLN A 277 -1.02 11.33 -5.95
C GLN A 277 -2.44 11.69 -5.51
N ILE A 278 -3.45 11.29 -6.30
CA ILE A 278 -4.87 11.55 -6.02
C ILE A 278 -5.57 10.19 -5.89
N GLY A 279 -6.04 9.87 -4.69
CA GLY A 279 -6.67 8.58 -4.43
C GLY A 279 -7.19 8.44 -3.00
N LEU A 280 -7.79 7.32 -2.68
CA LEU A 280 -8.12 7.02 -1.28
C LEU A 280 -6.87 6.75 -0.46
N VAL A 281 -5.92 5.98 -1.06
CA VAL A 281 -4.66 5.63 -0.41
C VAL A 281 -3.50 6.04 -1.31
N ASN A 282 -2.56 6.83 -0.77
CA ASN A 282 -1.34 7.26 -1.43
C ASN A 282 -0.13 6.84 -0.60
N VAL A 283 0.79 6.11 -1.21
CA VAL A 283 2.01 5.60 -0.56
C VAL A 283 3.23 5.94 -1.41
N ALA A 284 4.26 6.50 -0.78
CA ALA A 284 5.54 6.76 -1.43
C ALA A 284 6.68 6.80 -0.40
N ASP A 285 7.93 6.82 -0.86
CA ASP A 285 9.06 7.13 0.03
C ASP A 285 9.02 8.60 0.48
N ASP A 286 8.74 9.51 -0.46
CA ASP A 286 8.55 10.94 -0.21
C ASP A 286 7.63 11.54 -1.28
N ILE A 287 6.85 12.56 -0.94
CA ILE A 287 6.01 13.31 -1.87
C ILE A 287 6.37 14.80 -1.75
N GLU A 288 6.98 15.34 -2.81
CA GLU A 288 7.37 16.75 -2.85
C GLU A 288 6.19 17.68 -3.13
N GLY A 289 5.15 17.17 -3.76
CA GLY A 289 3.90 17.90 -4.01
C GLY A 289 2.83 17.66 -2.93
N ILE A 290 1.58 17.76 -3.34
CA ILE A 290 0.42 17.63 -2.44
C ILE A 290 -0.34 16.35 -2.77
N PRO A 291 -0.27 15.31 -1.92
CA PRO A 291 -1.15 14.16 -2.06
C PRO A 291 -2.58 14.54 -1.63
N ILE A 292 -3.55 14.03 -2.39
CA ILE A 292 -4.98 14.21 -2.09
C ILE A 292 -5.56 12.82 -1.84
N GLY A 293 -5.93 12.55 -0.60
CA GLY A 293 -6.46 11.24 -0.24
C GLY A 293 -6.92 11.12 1.20
N LEU A 294 -7.64 10.05 1.48
CA LEU A 294 -8.07 9.70 2.85
C LEU A 294 -6.87 9.27 3.70
N VAL A 295 -5.96 8.51 3.10
CA VAL A 295 -4.73 8.03 3.72
C VAL A 295 -3.56 8.35 2.80
N SER A 296 -2.66 9.24 3.24
CA SER A 296 -1.42 9.53 2.52
C SER A 296 -0.25 9.29 3.48
N VAL A 297 0.60 8.32 3.15
CA VAL A 297 1.71 7.90 4.01
C VAL A 297 3.01 7.94 3.23
N THR A 298 4.02 8.58 3.82
CA THR A 298 5.39 8.56 3.29
C THR A 298 6.38 8.13 4.36
N LYS A 299 7.50 7.55 3.96
CA LYS A 299 8.59 7.23 4.91
C LYS A 299 9.16 8.50 5.54
N SER A 300 9.15 9.62 4.80
CA SER A 300 9.65 10.91 5.28
C SER A 300 8.72 11.57 6.31
N GLY A 301 7.42 11.34 6.22
CA GLY A 301 6.41 11.93 7.12
C GLY A 301 6.13 11.06 8.34
N GLY A 302 5.87 9.79 8.11
CA GLY A 302 5.64 8.81 9.18
C GLY A 302 4.22 8.74 9.73
N VAL A 303 4.11 7.99 10.82
CA VAL A 303 2.87 7.80 11.58
C VAL A 303 3.12 8.26 13.01
N HIS A 304 2.33 9.22 13.47
CA HIS A 304 2.52 9.89 14.75
C HIS A 304 1.30 9.69 15.65
N PRO A 305 1.45 9.09 16.82
CA PRO A 305 0.44 9.15 17.87
C PRO A 305 0.26 10.60 18.36
N VAL A 306 -0.98 11.03 18.49
CA VAL A 306 -1.33 12.40 18.91
C VAL A 306 -2.36 12.33 20.03
N THR A 307 -2.22 13.13 21.06
CA THR A 307 -3.24 13.32 22.08
C THR A 307 -3.48 14.80 22.33
N TRP A 308 -4.75 15.19 22.47
CA TRP A 308 -5.10 16.59 22.66
C TRP A 308 -6.42 16.77 23.38
N ALA A 309 -6.60 17.96 23.93
CA ALA A 309 -7.88 18.46 24.42
C ALA A 309 -8.35 19.63 23.58
N SER A 310 -9.66 19.80 23.45
CA SER A 310 -10.24 20.98 22.80
C SER A 310 -11.49 21.45 23.53
N SER A 311 -11.97 22.64 23.19
CA SER A 311 -13.20 23.18 23.78
C SER A 311 -14.46 22.41 23.30
N THR A 312 -14.39 21.66 22.20
CA THR A 312 -15.49 20.84 21.67
C THR A 312 -15.41 19.38 22.13
N THR A 313 -14.20 18.88 22.42
CA THR A 313 -13.97 17.49 22.86
C THR A 313 -12.86 17.45 23.91
N TYR A 314 -13.17 17.01 25.14
CA TYR A 314 -12.24 17.13 26.26
C TYR A 314 -11.02 16.25 26.16
N ALA A 315 -11.15 15.03 25.66
CA ALA A 315 -10.03 14.12 25.49
C ALA A 315 -10.08 13.45 24.13
N ASN A 316 -8.94 13.45 23.47
CA ASN A 316 -8.79 12.89 22.13
C ASN A 316 -7.46 12.14 22.05
N VAL A 317 -7.48 11.03 21.34
CA VAL A 317 -6.31 10.29 20.93
C VAL A 317 -6.43 9.98 19.44
N GLY A 318 -5.36 10.10 18.72
CA GLY A 318 -5.37 9.87 17.27
C GLY A 318 -4.06 9.35 16.71
N LEU A 319 -4.15 8.93 15.45
CA LEU A 319 -3.00 8.58 14.60
C LEU A 319 -2.97 9.56 13.45
N LYS A 320 -1.90 10.35 13.39
CA LYS A 320 -1.60 11.30 12.31
C LYS A 320 -0.69 10.62 11.31
N LEU A 321 -1.18 10.46 10.08
CA LEU A 321 -0.45 9.92 8.95
C LEU A 321 0.07 11.12 8.15
N ALA A 322 1.37 11.37 8.24
CA ALA A 322 1.96 12.59 7.71
C ALA A 322 2.73 12.34 6.41
N THR A 323 2.71 13.35 5.56
CA THR A 323 3.64 13.55 4.45
C THR A 323 4.45 14.83 4.73
N ARG A 324 5.24 15.29 3.77
CA ARG A 324 6.03 16.51 3.94
C ARG A 324 5.17 17.77 4.19
N HIS A 325 4.01 17.86 3.52
CA HIS A 325 3.20 19.09 3.50
C HIS A 325 1.73 18.86 3.86
N THR A 326 1.31 17.62 4.03
CA THR A 326 -0.08 17.29 4.38
C THR A 326 -0.13 16.17 5.39
N TYR A 327 -1.27 16.02 6.04
CA TYR A 327 -1.55 14.87 6.89
C TYR A 327 -3.03 14.48 6.84
N SER A 328 -3.31 13.24 7.14
CA SER A 328 -4.61 12.76 7.53
C SER A 328 -4.54 12.19 8.96
N MET A 329 -5.60 12.38 9.74
CA MET A 329 -5.61 11.93 11.13
C MET A 329 -6.94 11.27 11.45
N PHE A 330 -6.88 10.10 12.04
CA PHE A 330 -8.01 9.39 12.62
C PHE A 330 -7.96 9.52 14.12
N SER A 331 -9.09 9.76 14.75
CA SER A 331 -9.16 9.97 16.19
C SER A 331 -10.33 9.27 16.85
N ALA A 332 -10.13 8.90 18.12
CA ALA A 332 -11.18 8.61 19.08
C ALA A 332 -11.29 9.80 20.04
N SER A 333 -12.51 10.16 20.39
CA SER A 333 -12.84 11.36 21.15
C SER A 333 -13.86 11.06 22.23
N MET A 334 -13.74 11.73 23.37
CA MET A 334 -14.74 11.74 24.42
C MET A 334 -15.03 13.18 24.89
N SER A 335 -16.26 13.42 25.30
CA SER A 335 -16.71 14.73 25.77
C SER A 335 -17.90 14.58 26.71
N TRP A 336 -18.33 15.68 27.34
CA TRP A 336 -19.55 15.76 28.18
C TRP A 336 -20.42 16.93 27.76
N PRO A 337 -20.86 16.98 26.51
CA PRO A 337 -21.76 18.04 26.05
C PRO A 337 -23.11 17.95 26.76
N TYR A 338 -23.59 19.09 27.26
CA TYR A 338 -24.87 19.18 27.97
C TYR A 338 -24.97 18.30 29.23
N GLY A 339 -23.83 17.96 29.86
CA GLY A 339 -23.81 17.13 31.07
C GLY A 339 -23.97 15.62 30.83
N HIS A 340 -23.96 15.18 29.60
CA HIS A 340 -24.04 13.76 29.20
C HIS A 340 -22.73 13.27 28.60
N GLU A 341 -22.31 12.07 28.94
CA GLU A 341 -21.16 11.44 28.35
C GLU A 341 -21.39 11.18 26.85
N ALA A 342 -20.38 11.48 26.05
CA ALA A 342 -20.41 11.28 24.60
C ALA A 342 -19.06 10.72 24.12
N TYR A 343 -19.11 9.72 23.27
CA TYR A 343 -17.96 9.04 22.73
C TYR A 343 -18.07 8.94 21.22
N GLY A 344 -16.94 8.98 20.54
CA GLY A 344 -16.97 8.82 19.10
C GLY A 344 -15.61 8.89 18.46
N GLY A 345 -15.59 9.25 17.20
CA GLY A 345 -14.38 9.32 16.40
C GLY A 345 -14.40 10.50 15.44
N GLY A 346 -13.23 10.77 14.90
CA GLY A 346 -13.06 11.86 13.94
C GLY A 346 -12.08 11.52 12.85
N PHE A 347 -12.21 12.27 11.78
CA PHE A 347 -11.27 12.30 10.68
C PHE A 347 -10.88 13.76 10.38
N THR A 348 -9.60 13.97 10.14
CA THR A 348 -9.06 15.31 9.87
C THR A 348 -8.08 15.24 8.71
N LEU A 349 -8.18 16.19 7.80
CA LEU A 349 -7.18 16.47 6.76
C LEU A 349 -6.51 17.80 7.08
N GLY A 350 -5.20 17.85 6.96
CA GLY A 350 -4.45 19.07 7.25
C GLY A 350 -3.28 19.32 6.31
N GLY A 351 -2.93 20.60 6.20
CA GLY A 351 -1.69 21.08 5.61
C GLY A 351 -0.66 21.32 6.70
N HIS A 352 0.59 20.97 6.45
CA HIS A 352 1.74 21.14 7.33
C HIS A 352 2.76 22.07 6.68
N ALA A 353 3.06 23.18 7.32
CA ALA A 353 4.03 24.18 6.85
C ALA A 353 5.13 24.40 7.90
N PRO A 354 6.34 23.83 7.73
CA PRO A 354 7.45 24.10 8.62
C PRO A 354 7.96 25.52 8.41
N ILE A 355 8.00 26.35 9.47
CA ILE A 355 8.61 27.69 9.46
C ILE A 355 10.13 27.55 9.58
N ASN A 356 10.55 26.66 10.48
CA ASN A 356 11.96 26.31 10.69
C ASN A 356 12.05 24.87 11.23
N LYS A 357 13.24 24.44 11.69
CA LYS A 357 13.45 23.08 12.21
C LYS A 357 12.64 22.76 13.48
N THR A 358 12.21 23.80 14.20
CA THR A 358 11.52 23.67 15.49
C THR A 358 10.05 24.05 15.39
N ILE A 359 9.69 25.08 14.63
CA ILE A 359 8.36 25.68 14.62
C ILE A 359 7.65 25.34 13.30
N TYR A 360 6.38 24.97 13.39
CA TYR A 360 5.53 24.71 12.24
C TYR A 360 4.11 25.27 12.44
N ILE A 361 3.41 25.45 11.35
CA ILE A 361 1.98 25.78 11.32
C ILE A 361 1.25 24.64 10.62
N ASP A 362 0.17 24.18 11.24
CA ASP A 362 -0.80 23.27 10.64
C ASP A 362 -2.12 24.00 10.45
N VAL A 363 -2.78 23.74 9.32
CA VAL A 363 -4.17 24.17 9.09
C VAL A 363 -4.96 22.92 8.72
N ASP A 364 -6.05 22.68 9.44
CA ASP A 364 -6.82 21.47 9.25
C ASP A 364 -8.32 21.68 9.09
N LEU A 365 -8.93 20.71 8.43
CA LEU A 365 -10.36 20.54 8.28
C LEU A 365 -10.73 19.14 8.80
N GLY A 366 -11.59 19.08 9.78
CA GLY A 366 -11.96 17.84 10.43
C GLY A 366 -13.45 17.69 10.67
N LEU A 367 -13.87 16.45 10.85
CA LEU A 367 -15.20 16.08 11.32
C LEU A 367 -15.03 15.14 12.51
N THR A 368 -15.65 15.47 13.64
CA THR A 368 -15.78 14.56 14.79
C THR A 368 -17.24 14.24 14.99
N THR A 369 -17.55 12.97 15.17
CA THR A 369 -18.92 12.49 15.46
C THR A 369 -18.93 11.87 16.85
N LEU A 370 -19.83 12.30 17.71
CA LEU A 370 -20.03 11.77 19.05
C LEU A 370 -21.45 11.24 19.21
N ALA A 371 -21.57 10.07 19.82
CA ALA A 371 -22.85 9.50 20.25
C ALA A 371 -23.00 9.67 21.76
N GLN A 372 -24.20 10.06 22.21
CA GLN A 372 -24.59 10.14 23.62
C GLN A 372 -25.45 8.93 23.98
N PRO A 373 -24.90 7.90 24.66
CA PRO A 373 -25.66 6.68 24.95
C PRO A 373 -26.88 6.89 25.85
N SER A 374 -26.85 7.92 26.71
CA SER A 374 -27.92 8.22 27.67
C SER A 374 -29.16 8.85 27.02
N THR A 375 -29.00 9.62 25.96
CA THR A 375 -30.09 10.31 25.25
C THR A 375 -30.39 9.66 23.91
N GLY A 376 -29.41 8.95 23.33
CA GLY A 376 -29.46 8.40 21.97
C GLY A 376 -29.16 9.43 20.88
N ASP A 377 -28.75 10.63 21.27
CA ASP A 377 -28.45 11.71 20.32
C ASP A 377 -27.08 11.51 19.65
N VAL A 378 -26.91 12.06 18.47
CA VAL A 378 -25.65 12.08 17.73
C VAL A 378 -25.27 13.52 17.42
N LEU A 379 -24.04 13.88 17.76
CA LEU A 379 -23.46 15.19 17.54
C LEU A 379 -22.38 15.11 16.47
N PHE A 380 -22.39 16.05 15.54
CA PHE A 380 -21.38 16.21 14.49
C PHE A 380 -20.68 17.55 14.70
N TYR A 381 -19.37 17.51 14.69
CA TYR A 381 -18.51 18.68 14.82
C TYR A 381 -17.62 18.84 13.58
N PRO A 382 -18.12 19.34 12.44
CA PRO A 382 -17.24 19.85 11.40
C PRO A 382 -16.49 21.06 11.94
N LYS A 383 -15.17 21.09 11.71
CA LYS A 383 -14.28 22.13 12.26
C LYS A 383 -13.14 22.46 11.33
N THR A 384 -12.67 23.70 11.40
CA THR A 384 -11.42 24.14 10.80
C THR A 384 -10.57 24.82 11.85
N ARG A 385 -9.26 24.52 11.85
CA ARG A 385 -8.32 24.98 12.88
C ARG A 385 -7.02 25.45 12.26
N ALA A 386 -6.38 26.40 12.91
CA ALA A 386 -4.99 26.78 12.69
C ALA A 386 -4.20 26.48 13.97
N LEU A 387 -3.13 25.71 13.83
CA LEU A 387 -2.33 25.22 14.94
C LEU A 387 -0.89 25.73 14.79
N LEU A 388 -0.30 26.16 15.87
CA LEU A 388 1.13 26.46 15.99
C LEU A 388 1.78 25.34 16.80
N GLY A 389 2.76 24.66 16.22
CA GLY A 389 3.48 23.60 16.89
C GLY A 389 4.95 23.90 17.07
N ALA A 390 5.52 23.32 18.11
CA ALA A 390 6.94 23.35 18.41
C ALA A 390 7.48 21.92 18.59
N ARG A 391 8.46 21.54 17.78
CA ARG A 391 9.15 20.24 17.84
C ARG A 391 10.40 20.35 18.68
N PHE A 392 10.54 19.51 19.70
CA PHE A 392 11.67 19.53 20.64
C PHE A 392 12.71 18.49 20.31
N GLU A 393 12.27 17.33 19.83
CA GLU A 393 13.13 16.24 19.38
C GLU A 393 12.56 15.62 18.10
N LYS A 394 13.19 14.58 17.57
CA LYS A 394 12.72 13.93 16.35
C LYS A 394 11.30 13.34 16.47
N HIS A 395 10.86 13.05 17.71
CA HIS A 395 9.62 12.31 17.98
C HIS A 395 8.69 13.01 18.98
N PHE A 396 8.98 14.26 19.37
CA PHE A 396 8.13 14.94 20.34
C PHE A 396 7.86 16.39 19.90
N SER A 397 6.59 16.72 19.79
CA SER A 397 6.12 18.08 19.58
C SER A 397 4.92 18.44 20.45
N ILE A 398 4.80 19.72 20.78
CA ILE A 398 3.61 20.30 21.39
C ILE A 398 2.96 21.23 20.40
N PHE A 399 1.65 21.32 20.46
CA PHE A 399 0.91 22.26 19.63
C PHE A 399 -0.25 22.89 20.39
N ALA A 400 -0.61 24.09 19.95
CA ALA A 400 -1.81 24.79 20.41
C ALA A 400 -2.41 25.57 19.23
N GLY A 401 -3.68 25.82 19.27
CA GLY A 401 -4.34 26.57 18.21
C GLY A 401 -5.78 26.90 18.49
N ALA A 402 -6.39 27.51 17.50
CA ALA A 402 -7.79 27.90 17.54
C ALA A 402 -8.45 27.71 16.18
N GLY A 403 -9.75 27.62 16.21
CA GLY A 403 -10.57 27.46 15.02
C GLY A 403 -12.05 27.72 15.27
N ILE A 404 -12.83 27.30 14.33
CA ILE A 404 -14.30 27.35 14.40
C ILE A 404 -14.82 25.95 14.19
N ALA A 405 -15.74 25.54 15.05
CA ALA A 405 -16.53 24.32 14.89
C ALA A 405 -18.01 24.70 14.73
N ALA A 406 -18.71 23.90 13.93
CA ALA A 406 -20.16 23.90 13.98
C ALA A 406 -20.60 22.64 14.75
N GLU A 407 -21.56 22.78 15.66
CA GLU A 407 -22.25 21.65 16.24
C GLU A 407 -23.55 21.40 15.48
N ALA A 408 -23.70 20.20 14.95
CA ALA A 408 -24.95 19.72 14.37
C ALA A 408 -25.43 18.54 15.23
N ARG A 409 -26.62 18.64 15.84
CA ARG A 409 -27.18 17.62 16.72
C ARG A 409 -28.42 17.00 16.09
N ILE A 410 -28.42 15.68 16.02
CA ILE A 410 -29.56 14.87 15.62
C ILE A 410 -30.17 14.26 16.89
N TYR A 411 -31.39 14.61 17.17
CA TYR A 411 -32.12 14.13 18.36
C TYR A 411 -32.77 12.78 18.10
N ASN A 412 -32.74 11.89 19.08
CA ASN A 412 -33.32 10.55 18.98
C ASN A 412 -34.90 10.58 18.86
N HIS A 413 -35.49 11.65 19.30
CA HIS A 413 -36.97 11.77 19.40
C HIS A 413 -37.62 12.68 18.36
N GLY A 414 -36.91 13.07 17.30
CA GLY A 414 -37.45 13.91 16.22
C GLY A 414 -36.38 14.31 15.22
N ALA A 415 -36.79 14.70 14.03
CA ALA A 415 -35.92 15.13 12.96
C ALA A 415 -35.43 16.59 13.10
N ASP A 416 -35.44 17.15 14.31
CA ASP A 416 -34.98 18.52 14.53
C ASP A 416 -33.43 18.55 14.49
N LEU A 417 -32.90 19.25 13.51
CA LEU A 417 -31.48 19.55 13.38
C LEU A 417 -31.22 20.95 13.96
N SER A 418 -30.49 21.01 15.07
CA SER A 418 -29.95 22.29 15.54
C SER A 418 -28.51 22.45 15.06
N VAL A 419 -28.15 23.63 14.59
CA VAL A 419 -26.80 23.97 14.19
C VAL A 419 -26.35 25.23 14.95
N SER A 420 -25.23 25.15 15.62
CA SER A 420 -24.59 26.28 16.31
C SER A 420 -23.12 26.39 15.95
N LEU A 421 -22.63 27.64 15.83
CA LEU A 421 -21.19 27.90 15.63
C LEU A 421 -20.55 28.21 16.97
N MET A 422 -19.33 27.67 17.18
CA MET A 422 -18.58 27.87 18.40
C MET A 422 -17.07 27.97 18.11
N PRO A 423 -16.31 28.70 18.91
CA PRO A 423 -14.85 28.67 18.82
C PRO A 423 -14.35 27.31 19.28
N ASP A 424 -13.32 26.78 18.63
CA ASP A 424 -12.61 25.54 18.99
C ASP A 424 -11.17 25.88 19.36
N PHE A 425 -10.85 25.87 20.65
CA PHE A 425 -9.48 26.02 21.16
C PHE A 425 -8.91 24.62 21.42
N VAL A 426 -7.69 24.40 21.02
CA VAL A 426 -7.06 23.08 21.07
C VAL A 426 -5.63 23.17 21.55
N GLY A 427 -5.19 22.15 22.29
CA GLY A 427 -3.81 21.98 22.72
C GLY A 427 -3.49 20.54 22.93
N GLY A 428 -2.29 20.10 22.54
CA GLY A 428 -1.91 18.70 22.58
C GLY A 428 -0.44 18.42 22.35
N VAL A 429 -0.13 17.15 22.28
CA VAL A 429 1.21 16.60 22.04
C VAL A 429 1.17 15.56 20.94
N GLU A 430 2.25 15.51 20.15
CA GLU A 430 2.50 14.55 19.10
C GLU A 430 3.81 13.81 19.41
N LEU A 431 3.79 12.48 19.27
CA LEU A 431 4.89 11.57 19.60
C LEU A 431 5.48 10.92 18.35
#